data_fec4811ef9f84225c432449cb2e672ae
#
_entry.id   fec4811ef9f84225c432449cb2e672ae
#
_cell.length_a   1.000
_cell.length_b   1.000
_cell.length_c   1.000
_cell.angle_alpha   90.00
_cell.angle_beta   90.00
_cell.angle_gamma   90.00
#
_symmetry.space_group_name_H-M   'P 1'
#
loop_
_entity.id
_entity.type
_entity.pdbx_description
1 polymer ?
#
loop_
_entity_poly.entity_id
_entity_poly.type
_entity_poly.pdbx_seq_one_letter_code
_entity_poly.pdbx_strand_id
1 'polypeptide(L)'
;MVSVTMKELLEAGVHFGHQVRRWNPKMKEYIFGERNGIYIIDLQKTQRMFRDALGFVSSAVAEDRGKHVLFVGTKRQAQDAIREEAGRSGQYYINQRWLGGLLTNFQTVQKSIKRLKDLEAMHEDGRYEKMTKKERIKLDREREGLDKNLSGIKTMTRLPDIIFIIDVRKEEIAVAEANRLGIPVVAVVDTNCSPDGIDHVIPGNDDALRAVRLFASRIADAVLEGQQMATEGTMDADEAATGSSTNTADASDEANRRAASASGDNTSSVTTSIDPGKEAQNV
;
A
#
# COMPACT_ATOMS: atom_id res chain seq x y z
N MET A 1 0.88 10.88 -14.97
CA MET A 1 0.04 9.68 -15.18
C MET A 1 0.83 8.58 -15.87
N VAL A 2 0.95 7.45 -15.23
CA VAL A 2 1.59 6.26 -15.80
C VAL A 2 0.78 5.82 -17.03
N SER A 3 1.42 5.75 -18.19
CA SER A 3 0.77 5.32 -19.43
C SER A 3 1.38 4.02 -19.94
N VAL A 4 0.56 3.18 -20.55
CA VAL A 4 0.99 1.92 -21.16
C VAL A 4 0.62 1.95 -22.64
N THR A 5 1.60 1.71 -23.51
CA THR A 5 1.39 1.70 -24.94
C THR A 5 1.01 0.30 -25.44
N MET A 6 0.25 0.23 -26.53
CA MET A 6 -0.10 -1.04 -27.17
C MET A 6 1.15 -1.83 -27.62
N LYS A 7 2.20 -1.13 -28.00
CA LYS A 7 3.47 -1.71 -28.42
C LYS A 7 4.16 -2.45 -27.27
N GLU A 8 4.23 -1.82 -26.09
CA GLU A 8 4.78 -2.45 -24.87
C GLU A 8 4.02 -3.71 -24.48
N LEU A 9 2.68 -3.68 -24.53
CA LEU A 9 1.84 -4.85 -24.23
C LEU A 9 2.12 -6.01 -25.21
N LEU A 10 2.27 -5.68 -26.51
CA LEU A 10 2.55 -6.67 -27.54
C LEU A 10 3.95 -7.28 -27.38
N GLU A 11 4.98 -6.46 -27.15
CA GLU A 11 6.37 -6.89 -26.95
C GLU A 11 6.55 -7.70 -25.67
N ALA A 12 5.80 -7.40 -24.62
CA ALA A 12 5.78 -8.19 -23.40
C ALA A 12 5.03 -9.52 -23.53
N GLY A 13 4.27 -9.72 -24.62
CA GLY A 13 3.50 -10.95 -24.85
C GLY A 13 2.25 -11.07 -23.99
N VAL A 14 1.64 -9.93 -23.61
CA VAL A 14 0.42 -9.87 -22.78
C VAL A 14 -0.78 -10.50 -23.49
N HIS A 15 -0.80 -10.48 -24.82
CA HIS A 15 -1.90 -10.98 -25.64
C HIS A 15 -2.02 -12.51 -25.69
N PHE A 16 -1.02 -13.25 -25.25
CA PHE A 16 -1.10 -14.71 -25.21
C PHE A 16 -1.90 -15.16 -23.99
N GLY A 17 -2.95 -15.90 -24.23
CA GLY A 17 -3.67 -16.60 -23.18
C GLY A 17 -3.28 -18.07 -23.09
N HIS A 18 -4.13 -18.85 -22.48
CA HIS A 18 -3.96 -20.29 -22.30
C HIS A 18 -4.57 -21.10 -23.44
N GLN A 19 -4.30 -22.41 -23.44
CA GLN A 19 -4.90 -23.37 -24.39
C GLN A 19 -6.42 -23.34 -24.30
N VAL A 20 -7.09 -23.50 -25.45
CA VAL A 20 -8.56 -23.52 -25.60
C VAL A 20 -9.25 -24.48 -24.62
N ARG A 21 -8.64 -25.63 -24.31
CA ARG A 21 -9.20 -26.61 -23.37
C ARG A 21 -9.32 -26.11 -21.92
N ARG A 22 -8.55 -25.09 -21.56
CA ARG A 22 -8.43 -24.60 -20.17
C ARG A 22 -9.14 -23.28 -19.92
N TRP A 23 -9.82 -22.75 -20.91
CA TRP A 23 -10.43 -21.43 -20.81
C TRP A 23 -11.63 -21.39 -19.85
N ASN A 24 -11.92 -20.21 -19.35
CA ASN A 24 -13.11 -19.93 -18.57
C ASN A 24 -14.14 -19.21 -19.47
N PRO A 25 -15.40 -19.69 -19.60
CA PRO A 25 -16.44 -19.04 -20.39
C PRO A 25 -16.69 -17.58 -20.03
N LYS A 26 -16.48 -17.18 -18.76
CA LYS A 26 -16.63 -15.80 -18.30
C LYS A 26 -15.59 -14.83 -18.89
N MET A 27 -14.49 -15.36 -19.43
CA MET A 27 -13.46 -14.59 -20.11
C MET A 27 -13.77 -14.32 -21.59
N LYS A 28 -14.90 -14.80 -22.11
CA LYS A 28 -15.28 -14.66 -23.51
C LYS A 28 -15.22 -13.22 -24.02
N GLU A 29 -15.63 -12.28 -23.22
CA GLU A 29 -15.63 -10.85 -23.56
C GLU A 29 -14.24 -10.26 -23.76
N TYR A 30 -13.20 -10.84 -23.14
CA TYR A 30 -11.82 -10.36 -23.18
C TYR A 30 -10.96 -11.06 -24.22
N ILE A 31 -11.53 -12.05 -24.94
CA ILE A 31 -10.85 -12.83 -25.95
C ILE A 31 -11.07 -12.19 -27.32
N PHE A 32 -10.00 -11.91 -28.05
CA PHE A 32 -10.02 -11.42 -29.42
C PHE A 32 -10.30 -12.58 -30.42
N GLY A 33 -9.69 -13.74 -30.20
CA GLY A 33 -9.80 -14.89 -31.06
C GLY A 33 -8.92 -16.05 -30.65
N GLU A 34 -8.80 -17.04 -31.54
CA GLU A 34 -7.98 -18.22 -31.34
C GLU A 34 -6.92 -18.32 -32.44
N ARG A 35 -5.70 -18.73 -32.07
CA ARG A 35 -4.63 -19.03 -33.01
C ARG A 35 -3.81 -20.21 -32.50
N ASN A 36 -3.65 -21.23 -33.31
CA ASN A 36 -2.87 -22.44 -32.98
C ASN A 36 -3.30 -23.14 -31.67
N GLY A 37 -4.60 -23.17 -31.36
CA GLY A 37 -5.12 -23.78 -30.14
C GLY A 37 -4.89 -22.99 -28.86
N ILE A 38 -4.50 -21.70 -28.99
CA ILE A 38 -4.30 -20.77 -27.87
C ILE A 38 -5.21 -19.56 -28.07
N TYR A 39 -5.89 -19.12 -27.02
CA TYR A 39 -6.66 -17.89 -27.07
C TYR A 39 -5.77 -16.66 -27.06
N ILE A 40 -6.18 -15.66 -27.84
CA ILE A 40 -5.53 -14.36 -27.92
C ILE A 40 -6.41 -13.35 -27.17
N ILE A 41 -5.84 -12.64 -26.23
CA ILE A 41 -6.50 -11.62 -25.42
C ILE A 41 -6.58 -10.31 -26.21
N ASP A 42 -7.70 -9.59 -26.09
CA ASP A 42 -7.93 -8.30 -26.71
C ASP A 42 -7.11 -7.19 -26.01
N LEU A 43 -5.99 -6.80 -26.60
CA LEU A 43 -5.10 -5.79 -26.06
C LEU A 43 -5.72 -4.39 -25.97
N GLN A 44 -6.73 -4.07 -26.77
CA GLN A 44 -7.41 -2.78 -26.68
C GLN A 44 -8.20 -2.67 -25.37
N LYS A 45 -8.88 -3.77 -24.99
CA LYS A 45 -9.56 -3.86 -23.70
C LYS A 45 -8.56 -3.87 -22.55
N THR A 46 -7.49 -4.66 -22.69
CA THR A 46 -6.41 -4.70 -21.68
C THR A 46 -5.83 -3.31 -21.42
N GLN A 47 -5.50 -2.56 -22.48
CA GLN A 47 -4.91 -1.24 -22.33
C GLN A 47 -5.84 -0.26 -21.60
N ARG A 48 -7.15 -0.28 -21.93
CA ARG A 48 -8.14 0.58 -21.26
C ARG A 48 -8.29 0.19 -19.79
N MET A 49 -8.60 -1.06 -19.53
CA MET A 49 -8.83 -1.54 -18.16
C MET A 49 -7.58 -1.44 -17.28
N PHE A 50 -6.40 -1.64 -17.87
CA PHE A 50 -5.15 -1.44 -17.14
C PHE A 50 -4.91 0.04 -16.79
N ARG A 51 -5.24 0.97 -17.70
CA ARG A 51 -5.18 2.41 -17.41
C ARG A 51 -6.15 2.81 -16.30
N ASP A 52 -7.36 2.27 -16.32
CA ASP A 52 -8.36 2.52 -15.29
C ASP A 52 -7.90 1.98 -13.93
N ALA A 53 -7.30 0.79 -13.90
CA ALA A 53 -6.71 0.20 -12.70
C ALA A 53 -5.52 1.03 -12.16
N LEU A 54 -4.63 1.52 -13.03
CA LEU A 54 -3.52 2.40 -12.63
C LEU A 54 -4.02 3.71 -12.04
N GLY A 55 -5.03 4.31 -12.68
CA GLY A 55 -5.68 5.53 -12.18
C GLY A 55 -6.32 5.32 -10.81
N PHE A 56 -7.00 4.19 -10.61
CA PHE A 56 -7.56 3.82 -9.30
C PHE A 56 -6.47 3.71 -8.22
N VAL A 57 -5.39 2.97 -8.50
CA VAL A 57 -4.29 2.79 -7.53
C VAL A 57 -3.63 4.13 -7.19
N SER A 58 -3.30 4.93 -8.21
CA SER A 58 -2.68 6.25 -8.01
C SER A 58 -3.58 7.19 -7.20
N SER A 59 -4.87 7.29 -7.54
CA SER A 59 -5.83 8.14 -6.82
C SER A 59 -6.04 7.68 -5.38
N ALA A 60 -6.20 6.37 -5.16
CA ALA A 60 -6.40 5.83 -3.82
C ALA A 60 -5.20 6.08 -2.91
N VAL A 61 -3.96 5.96 -3.42
CA VAL A 61 -2.75 6.26 -2.66
C VAL A 61 -2.54 7.76 -2.46
N ALA A 62 -2.99 8.59 -3.41
CA ALA A 62 -2.93 10.04 -3.31
C ALA A 62 -3.87 10.61 -2.24
N GLU A 63 -5.03 9.98 -2.01
CA GLU A 63 -5.98 10.39 -0.96
C GLU A 63 -5.39 10.26 0.45
N ASP A 64 -4.58 9.24 0.71
CA ASP A 64 -3.95 9.01 2.02
C ASP A 64 -2.59 8.33 1.84
N ARG A 65 -1.51 9.04 2.20
CA ARG A 65 -0.12 8.52 2.19
C ARG A 65 0.08 7.26 3.01
N GLY A 66 -0.80 7.02 3.97
CA GLY A 66 -0.77 5.83 4.80
C GLY A 66 -1.34 4.60 4.11
N LYS A 67 -1.98 4.70 2.94
CA LYS A 67 -2.55 3.54 2.25
C LYS A 67 -1.46 2.60 1.73
N HIS A 68 -1.68 1.32 1.97
CA HIS A 68 -0.76 0.25 1.63
C HIS A 68 -1.34 -0.67 0.56
N VAL A 69 -0.51 -1.00 -0.40
CA VAL A 69 -0.81 -1.98 -1.44
C VAL A 69 -0.09 -3.29 -1.13
N LEU A 70 -0.81 -4.40 -1.15
CA LEU A 70 -0.24 -5.73 -1.01
C LEU A 70 -0.08 -6.38 -2.38
N PHE A 71 1.16 -6.61 -2.79
CA PHE A 71 1.48 -7.31 -4.02
C PHE A 71 1.49 -8.82 -3.78
N VAL A 72 0.69 -9.56 -4.56
CA VAL A 72 0.54 -11.01 -4.42
C VAL A 72 0.86 -11.71 -5.73
N GLY A 73 1.78 -12.66 -5.69
CA GLY A 73 2.13 -13.47 -6.85
C GLY A 73 3.05 -14.61 -6.47
N THR A 74 2.45 -15.78 -6.18
CA THR A 74 3.20 -16.96 -5.75
C THR A 74 3.68 -17.84 -6.90
N LYS A 75 3.28 -17.50 -8.13
CA LYS A 75 3.76 -18.18 -9.34
C LYS A 75 5.27 -17.96 -9.51
N ARG A 76 6.01 -19.00 -9.85
CA ARG A 76 7.47 -18.94 -10.00
C ARG A 76 7.93 -17.77 -10.88
N GLN A 77 7.19 -17.50 -11.95
CA GLN A 77 7.46 -16.39 -12.86
C GLN A 77 7.22 -15.00 -12.25
N ALA A 78 6.37 -14.92 -11.21
CA ALA A 78 6.00 -13.67 -10.56
C ALA A 78 6.84 -13.34 -9.32
N GLN A 79 7.44 -14.35 -8.68
CA GLN A 79 8.06 -14.22 -7.36
C GLN A 79 9.10 -13.11 -7.27
N ASP A 80 10.00 -13.03 -8.25
CA ASP A 80 11.08 -12.05 -8.24
C ASP A 80 10.58 -10.66 -8.62
N ALA A 81 9.72 -10.56 -9.64
CA ALA A 81 9.13 -9.30 -10.07
C ALA A 81 8.30 -8.64 -8.96
N ILE A 82 7.48 -9.43 -8.26
CA ILE A 82 6.66 -8.96 -7.13
C ILE A 82 7.56 -8.45 -6.00
N ARG A 83 8.61 -9.18 -5.62
CA ARG A 83 9.53 -8.76 -4.57
C ARG A 83 10.27 -7.47 -4.93
N GLU A 84 10.79 -7.39 -6.16
CA GLU A 84 11.55 -6.26 -6.67
C GLU A 84 10.70 -4.98 -6.71
N GLU A 85 9.50 -5.06 -7.31
CA GLU A 85 8.65 -3.91 -7.53
C GLU A 85 7.93 -3.44 -6.26
N ALA A 86 7.52 -4.35 -5.39
CA ALA A 86 6.99 -3.99 -4.08
C ALA A 86 8.07 -3.33 -3.21
N GLY A 87 9.31 -3.86 -3.24
CA GLY A 87 10.44 -3.23 -2.54
C GLY A 87 10.76 -1.83 -3.08
N ARG A 88 10.72 -1.63 -4.40
CA ARG A 88 10.96 -0.34 -5.06
C ARG A 88 9.93 0.71 -4.67
N SER A 89 8.66 0.32 -4.52
CA SER A 89 7.56 1.20 -4.14
C SER A 89 7.32 1.29 -2.62
N GLY A 90 8.14 0.60 -1.80
CA GLY A 90 7.99 0.59 -0.34
C GLY A 90 6.71 -0.09 0.12
N GLN A 91 6.19 -1.04 -0.66
CA GLN A 91 4.94 -1.74 -0.41
C GLN A 91 5.17 -3.17 0.08
N TYR A 92 4.10 -3.81 0.57
CA TYR A 92 4.14 -5.18 1.06
C TYR A 92 3.98 -6.20 -0.06
N TYR A 93 4.51 -7.41 0.15
CA TYR A 93 4.37 -8.46 -0.85
C TYR A 93 4.26 -9.87 -0.25
N ILE A 94 3.65 -10.77 -1.03
CA ILE A 94 3.62 -12.21 -0.80
C ILE A 94 3.97 -12.89 -2.11
N ASN A 95 5.14 -13.55 -2.14
CA ASN A 95 5.67 -14.15 -3.35
C ASN A 95 5.95 -15.66 -3.24
N GLN A 96 5.73 -16.31 -2.08
CA GLN A 96 5.99 -17.74 -1.93
C GLN A 96 4.71 -18.56 -1.82
N ARG A 97 3.95 -18.36 -0.75
CA ARG A 97 2.70 -19.06 -0.52
C ARG A 97 1.73 -18.17 0.24
N TRP A 98 0.51 -18.09 -0.25
CA TRP A 98 -0.57 -17.50 0.53
C TRP A 98 -0.96 -18.42 1.67
N LEU A 99 -0.90 -17.92 2.88
CA LEU A 99 -1.36 -18.66 4.06
C LEU A 99 -2.85 -18.38 4.26
N GLY A 100 -3.66 -19.44 4.28
CA GLY A 100 -5.10 -19.27 4.53
C GLY A 100 -5.34 -18.56 5.86
N GLY A 101 -6.21 -17.55 5.86
CA GLY A 101 -6.45 -16.69 7.01
C GLY A 101 -5.46 -15.53 7.15
N LEU A 102 -4.66 -15.25 6.12
CA LEU A 102 -3.63 -14.20 6.20
C LEU A 102 -4.22 -12.82 6.48
N LEU A 103 -5.35 -12.51 5.86
CA LEU A 103 -6.09 -11.26 6.10
C LEU A 103 -7.19 -11.46 7.14
N THR A 104 -8.00 -12.50 7.00
CA THR A 104 -9.15 -12.77 7.86
C THR A 104 -8.77 -13.14 9.30
N ASN A 105 -7.57 -13.66 9.51
CA ASN A 105 -7.01 -13.98 10.84
C ASN A 105 -5.66 -13.27 11.06
N PHE A 106 -5.60 -12.00 10.73
CA PHE A 106 -4.38 -11.20 10.76
C PHE A 106 -3.71 -11.14 12.14
N GLN A 107 -4.48 -11.20 13.23
CA GLN A 107 -3.92 -11.24 14.59
C GLN A 107 -3.02 -12.46 14.83
N THR A 108 -3.39 -13.63 14.29
CA THR A 108 -2.57 -14.83 14.37
C THR A 108 -1.32 -14.71 13.50
N VAL A 109 -1.45 -14.11 12.33
CA VAL A 109 -0.30 -13.84 11.45
C VAL A 109 0.68 -12.87 12.12
N GLN A 110 0.20 -11.83 12.80
CA GLN A 110 1.05 -10.92 13.58
C GLN A 110 1.83 -11.64 14.70
N LYS A 111 1.23 -12.66 15.36
CA LYS A 111 1.96 -13.48 16.33
C LYS A 111 3.11 -14.25 15.66
N SER A 112 2.89 -14.77 14.45
CA SER A 112 3.92 -15.44 13.66
C SER A 112 5.03 -14.49 13.20
N ILE A 113 4.68 -13.27 12.81
CA ILE A 113 5.64 -12.21 12.48
C ILE A 113 6.46 -11.82 13.73
N LYS A 114 5.81 -11.68 14.88
CA LYS A 114 6.50 -11.42 16.14
C LYS A 114 7.47 -12.54 16.47
N ARG A 115 7.05 -13.80 16.31
CA ARG A 115 7.91 -14.96 16.51
C ARG A 115 9.14 -14.96 15.59
N LEU A 116 8.97 -14.57 14.32
CA LEU A 116 10.08 -14.41 13.38
C LEU A 116 11.06 -13.34 13.87
N LYS A 117 10.58 -12.17 14.27
CA LYS A 117 11.42 -11.10 14.85
C LYS A 117 12.14 -11.53 16.12
N ASP A 118 11.47 -12.28 16.99
CA ASP A 118 12.09 -12.82 18.21
C ASP A 118 13.21 -13.81 17.87
N LEU A 119 13.03 -14.67 16.86
CA LEU A 119 14.06 -15.59 16.40
C LEU A 119 15.29 -14.87 15.81
N GLU A 120 15.08 -13.77 15.07
CA GLU A 120 16.15 -12.92 14.56
C GLU A 120 16.90 -12.21 15.69
N ALA A 121 16.18 -11.62 16.64
CA ALA A 121 16.77 -10.98 17.82
C ALA A 121 17.60 -11.97 18.68
N MET A 122 17.21 -13.26 18.75
CA MET A 122 17.98 -14.27 19.44
C MET A 122 19.37 -14.48 18.85
N HIS A 123 19.55 -14.29 17.55
CA HIS A 123 20.86 -14.35 16.89
C HIS A 123 21.74 -13.16 17.28
N GLU A 124 21.15 -11.95 17.38
CA GLU A 124 21.86 -10.71 17.71
C GLU A 124 22.24 -10.64 19.21
N ASP A 125 21.36 -11.11 20.10
CA ASP A 125 21.52 -11.07 21.57
C ASP A 125 22.48 -12.15 22.12
N GLY A 126 23.03 -13.03 21.29
CA GLY A 126 23.91 -14.11 21.72
C GLY A 126 23.21 -15.24 22.49
N ARG A 127 21.88 -15.23 22.65
CA ARG A 127 21.10 -16.31 23.25
C ARG A 127 21.19 -17.59 22.44
N TYR A 128 21.33 -17.46 21.12
CA TYR A 128 21.49 -18.56 20.19
C TYR A 128 22.76 -19.40 20.47
N GLU A 129 23.88 -18.76 20.84
CA GLU A 129 25.14 -19.46 21.12
C GLU A 129 25.11 -20.35 22.37
N LYS A 130 24.22 -20.01 23.31
CA LYS A 130 24.06 -20.77 24.58
C LYS A 130 23.22 -22.04 24.43
N MET A 131 22.58 -22.23 23.26
CA MET A 131 21.70 -23.37 23.01
C MET A 131 22.46 -24.58 22.48
N THR A 132 21.87 -25.78 22.67
CA THR A 132 22.43 -27.02 22.12
C THR A 132 22.35 -27.03 20.59
N LYS A 133 23.23 -27.77 19.92
CA LYS A 133 23.24 -27.87 18.45
C LYS A 133 21.90 -28.32 17.87
N LYS A 134 21.19 -29.21 18.55
CA LYS A 134 19.87 -29.72 18.12
C LYS A 134 18.81 -28.63 18.17
N GLU A 135 18.80 -27.81 19.20
CA GLU A 135 17.87 -26.68 19.35
C GLU A 135 18.14 -25.60 18.29
N ARG A 136 19.41 -25.25 18.07
CA ARG A 136 19.81 -24.31 17.01
C ARG A 136 19.26 -24.71 15.66
N ILE A 137 19.48 -25.95 15.22
CA ILE A 137 18.99 -26.45 13.93
C ILE A 137 17.45 -26.39 13.86
N LYS A 138 16.74 -26.63 14.97
CA LYS A 138 15.28 -26.54 14.99
C LYS A 138 14.82 -25.09 14.83
N LEU A 139 15.45 -24.15 15.53
CA LEU A 139 15.14 -22.71 15.44
C LEU A 139 15.49 -22.13 14.07
N ASP A 140 16.60 -22.54 13.47
CA ASP A 140 16.98 -22.13 12.12
C ASP A 140 15.94 -22.55 11.08
N ARG A 141 15.50 -23.81 11.13
CA ARG A 141 14.45 -24.29 10.21
C ARG A 141 13.11 -23.57 10.43
N GLU A 142 12.77 -23.27 11.69
CA GLU A 142 11.57 -22.49 11.99
C GLU A 142 11.70 -21.07 11.43
N ARG A 143 12.83 -20.40 11.66
CA ARG A 143 13.12 -19.06 11.14
C ARG A 143 13.08 -19.01 9.62
N GLU A 144 13.78 -19.92 8.93
CA GLU A 144 13.77 -20.01 7.47
C GLU A 144 12.36 -20.25 6.90
N GLY A 145 11.58 -21.10 7.55
CA GLY A 145 10.20 -21.38 7.14
C GLY A 145 9.28 -20.16 7.30
N LEU A 146 9.43 -19.41 8.38
CA LEU A 146 8.67 -18.18 8.62
C LEU A 146 9.14 -17.05 7.71
N ASP A 147 10.45 -16.83 7.58
CA ASP A 147 11.03 -15.79 6.75
C ASP A 147 10.63 -15.98 5.28
N LYS A 148 10.71 -17.20 4.78
CA LYS A 148 10.31 -17.52 3.40
C LYS A 148 8.89 -17.05 3.07
N ASN A 149 7.94 -17.16 4.00
CA ASN A 149 6.53 -16.87 3.74
C ASN A 149 6.10 -15.47 4.21
N LEU A 150 6.78 -14.88 5.20
CA LEU A 150 6.34 -13.66 5.87
C LEU A 150 7.30 -12.48 5.68
N SER A 151 8.44 -12.66 4.99
CA SER A 151 9.44 -11.59 4.81
C SER A 151 8.85 -10.32 4.24
N GLY A 152 7.98 -10.43 3.24
CA GLY A 152 7.38 -9.26 2.56
C GLY A 152 6.31 -8.52 3.36
N ILE A 153 5.82 -9.09 4.46
CA ILE A 153 4.81 -8.48 5.35
C ILE A 153 5.32 -8.24 6.77
N LYS A 154 6.61 -8.36 7.00
CA LYS A 154 7.26 -8.27 8.31
C LYS A 154 7.04 -6.94 9.02
N THR A 155 6.93 -5.86 8.28
CA THR A 155 6.68 -4.50 8.79
C THR A 155 5.20 -4.11 8.76
N MET A 156 4.32 -4.97 8.23
CA MET A 156 2.90 -4.68 8.10
C MET A 156 2.21 -4.72 9.47
N THR A 157 1.69 -3.58 9.91
CA THR A 157 1.01 -3.43 11.22
C THR A 157 -0.50 -3.45 11.11
N ARG A 158 -1.06 -3.13 9.94
CA ARG A 158 -2.49 -3.10 9.65
C ARG A 158 -2.80 -3.84 8.34
N LEU A 159 -4.05 -4.12 8.07
CA LEU A 159 -4.50 -4.70 6.80
C LEU A 159 -4.15 -3.76 5.63
N PRO A 160 -3.89 -4.31 4.44
CA PRO A 160 -3.66 -3.51 3.25
C PRO A 160 -4.97 -2.85 2.79
N ASP A 161 -4.86 -1.71 2.14
CA ASP A 161 -6.00 -0.96 1.60
C ASP A 161 -6.35 -1.40 0.18
N ILE A 162 -5.40 -1.95 -0.56
CA ILE A 162 -5.56 -2.48 -1.91
C ILE A 162 -4.75 -3.77 -2.04
N ILE A 163 -5.24 -4.73 -2.81
CA ILE A 163 -4.49 -5.95 -3.14
C ILE A 163 -4.30 -6.01 -4.65
N PHE A 164 -3.05 -6.17 -5.08
CA PHE A 164 -2.69 -6.47 -6.46
C PHE A 164 -2.30 -7.93 -6.61
N ILE A 165 -3.00 -8.67 -7.47
CA ILE A 165 -2.84 -10.13 -7.63
C ILE A 165 -2.39 -10.48 -9.04
N ILE A 166 -1.40 -11.36 -9.14
CA ILE A 166 -1.01 -12.04 -10.38
C ILE A 166 -1.39 -13.52 -10.27
N ASP A 167 -2.12 -14.03 -11.26
CA ASP A 167 -2.68 -15.38 -11.30
C ASP A 167 -3.80 -15.62 -10.25
N VAL A 168 -4.98 -15.12 -10.57
CA VAL A 168 -6.19 -15.24 -9.74
C VAL A 168 -6.55 -16.69 -9.42
N ARG A 169 -6.32 -17.61 -10.34
CA ARG A 169 -6.65 -19.03 -10.15
C ARG A 169 -5.83 -19.66 -9.03
N LYS A 170 -4.57 -19.28 -8.92
CA LYS A 170 -3.69 -19.80 -7.87
C LYS A 170 -3.94 -19.11 -6.53
N GLU A 171 -4.32 -17.84 -6.57
CA GLU A 171 -4.54 -16.98 -5.41
C GLU A 171 -6.05 -16.80 -5.08
N GLU A 172 -6.90 -17.78 -5.43
CA GLU A 172 -8.35 -17.75 -5.20
C GLU A 172 -8.71 -17.49 -3.72
N ILE A 173 -7.92 -18.05 -2.81
CA ILE A 173 -8.10 -17.83 -1.37
C ILE A 173 -7.84 -16.37 -1.01
N ALA A 174 -6.84 -15.73 -1.61
CA ALA A 174 -6.54 -14.31 -1.38
C ALA A 174 -7.68 -13.41 -1.84
N VAL A 175 -8.25 -13.68 -3.03
CA VAL A 175 -9.42 -12.97 -3.55
C VAL A 175 -10.62 -13.12 -2.62
N ALA A 176 -10.91 -14.35 -2.18
CA ALA A 176 -12.03 -14.62 -1.28
C ALA A 176 -11.87 -13.92 0.09
N GLU A 177 -10.65 -13.87 0.64
CA GLU A 177 -10.38 -13.18 1.90
C GLU A 177 -10.47 -11.65 1.74
N ALA A 178 -9.97 -11.09 0.64
CA ALA A 178 -10.08 -9.68 0.33
C ALA A 178 -11.54 -9.23 0.21
N ASN A 179 -12.34 -9.96 -0.57
CA ASN A 179 -13.77 -9.69 -0.74
C ASN A 179 -14.53 -9.77 0.59
N ARG A 180 -14.20 -10.73 1.44
CA ARG A 180 -14.82 -10.85 2.77
C ARG A 180 -14.56 -9.65 3.66
N LEU A 181 -13.43 -8.99 3.51
CA LEU A 181 -13.02 -7.81 4.27
C LEU A 181 -13.34 -6.49 3.57
N GLY A 182 -13.89 -6.53 2.35
CA GLY A 182 -14.18 -5.33 1.55
C GLY A 182 -12.93 -4.61 1.05
N ILE A 183 -11.81 -5.33 0.90
CA ILE A 183 -10.56 -4.76 0.38
C ILE A 183 -10.60 -4.87 -1.15
N PRO A 184 -10.47 -3.75 -1.89
CA PRO A 184 -10.51 -3.74 -3.34
C PRO A 184 -9.37 -4.55 -3.95
N VAL A 185 -9.73 -5.34 -4.97
CA VAL A 185 -8.85 -6.28 -5.66
C VAL A 185 -8.56 -5.77 -7.07
N VAL A 186 -7.30 -5.54 -7.36
CA VAL A 186 -6.77 -5.29 -8.71
C VAL A 186 -6.05 -6.57 -9.14
N ALA A 187 -6.43 -7.19 -10.26
CA ALA A 187 -5.82 -8.46 -10.63
C ALA A 187 -5.57 -8.62 -12.13
N VAL A 188 -4.45 -9.28 -12.45
CA VAL A 188 -4.19 -9.80 -13.80
C VAL A 188 -4.95 -11.10 -13.97
N VAL A 189 -5.82 -11.15 -14.99
CA VAL A 189 -6.73 -12.27 -15.25
C VAL A 189 -6.45 -12.84 -16.62
N ASP A 190 -5.96 -14.08 -16.66
CA ASP A 190 -5.74 -14.81 -17.91
C ASP A 190 -7.03 -15.55 -18.34
N THR A 191 -7.03 -16.07 -19.53
CA THR A 191 -8.18 -16.76 -20.16
C THR A 191 -8.68 -18.02 -19.41
N ASN A 192 -7.90 -18.59 -18.50
CA ASN A 192 -8.23 -19.75 -17.66
C ASN A 192 -8.79 -19.38 -16.28
N CYS A 193 -8.86 -18.09 -15.95
CA CYS A 193 -9.28 -17.57 -14.66
C CYS A 193 -10.73 -17.08 -14.68
N SER A 194 -11.35 -16.90 -13.50
CA SER A 194 -12.63 -16.21 -13.36
C SER A 194 -12.39 -14.74 -13.00
N PRO A 195 -13.07 -13.78 -13.66
CA PRO A 195 -13.03 -12.38 -13.28
C PRO A 195 -13.90 -12.04 -12.06
N ASP A 196 -14.62 -13.02 -11.49
CA ASP A 196 -15.55 -12.80 -10.40
C ASP A 196 -14.80 -12.35 -9.12
N GLY A 197 -15.38 -11.38 -8.43
CA GLY A 197 -14.83 -10.87 -7.17
C GLY A 197 -13.58 -10.01 -7.33
N ILE A 198 -13.33 -9.51 -8.55
CA ILE A 198 -12.23 -8.60 -8.84
C ILE A 198 -12.82 -7.24 -9.22
N ASP A 199 -12.43 -6.19 -8.52
CA ASP A 199 -12.94 -4.85 -8.76
C ASP A 199 -12.33 -4.23 -10.02
N HIS A 200 -11.03 -4.43 -10.19
CA HIS A 200 -10.29 -3.95 -11.37
C HIS A 200 -9.60 -5.11 -12.09
N VAL A 201 -10.28 -5.63 -13.10
CA VAL A 201 -9.79 -6.72 -13.95
C VAL A 201 -8.80 -6.18 -14.97
N ILE A 202 -7.62 -6.78 -15.08
CA ILE A 202 -6.63 -6.51 -16.11
C ILE A 202 -6.47 -7.79 -16.93
N PRO A 203 -7.15 -7.91 -18.10
CA PRO A 203 -6.99 -9.09 -18.94
C PRO A 203 -5.56 -9.18 -19.45
N GLY A 204 -4.88 -10.31 -19.22
CA GLY A 204 -3.48 -10.43 -19.64
C GLY A 204 -2.85 -11.75 -19.26
N ASN A 205 -1.71 -12.01 -19.88
CA ASN A 205 -0.90 -13.20 -19.67
C ASN A 205 -0.22 -13.16 -18.30
N ASP A 206 -0.47 -14.16 -17.48
CA ASP A 206 0.12 -14.31 -16.15
C ASP A 206 1.31 -15.29 -16.10
N ASP A 207 1.68 -15.89 -17.26
CA ASP A 207 2.77 -16.87 -17.39
C ASP A 207 4.08 -16.25 -17.91
N ALA A 208 4.00 -15.24 -18.75
CA ALA A 208 5.17 -14.63 -19.37
C ALA A 208 5.90 -13.71 -18.40
N LEU A 209 7.18 -13.98 -18.11
CA LEU A 209 8.02 -13.15 -17.24
C LEU A 209 7.99 -11.66 -17.61
N ARG A 210 8.00 -11.34 -18.92
CA ARG A 210 7.97 -9.95 -19.39
C ARG A 210 6.62 -9.28 -19.11
N ALA A 211 5.50 -10.01 -19.30
CA ALA A 211 4.17 -9.48 -19.02
C ALA A 211 3.97 -9.24 -17.52
N VAL A 212 4.34 -10.22 -16.70
CA VAL A 212 4.28 -10.12 -15.23
C VAL A 212 5.10 -8.93 -14.72
N ARG A 213 6.34 -8.78 -15.21
CA ARG A 213 7.22 -7.67 -14.84
C ARG A 213 6.64 -6.32 -15.28
N LEU A 214 6.06 -6.25 -16.48
CA LEU A 214 5.39 -5.04 -16.96
C LEU A 214 4.22 -4.64 -16.06
N PHE A 215 3.34 -5.57 -15.70
CA PHE A 215 2.21 -5.30 -14.82
C PHE A 215 2.67 -4.84 -13.43
N ALA A 216 3.58 -5.58 -12.80
CA ALA A 216 4.09 -5.26 -11.48
C ALA A 216 4.78 -3.88 -11.45
N SER A 217 5.62 -3.59 -12.45
CA SER A 217 6.34 -2.32 -12.58
C SER A 217 5.37 -1.14 -12.73
N ARG A 218 4.35 -1.24 -13.59
CA ARG A 218 3.39 -0.15 -13.81
C ARG A 218 2.50 0.09 -12.59
N ILE A 219 2.11 -0.94 -11.85
CA ILE A 219 1.39 -0.78 -10.58
C ILE A 219 2.29 -0.09 -9.54
N ALA A 220 3.57 -0.49 -9.43
CA ALA A 220 4.52 0.16 -8.54
C ALA A 220 4.76 1.64 -8.93
N ASP A 221 4.84 1.95 -10.23
CA ASP A 221 4.92 3.33 -10.73
C ASP A 221 3.69 4.15 -10.34
N ALA A 222 2.47 3.57 -10.45
CA ALA A 222 1.22 4.23 -10.04
C ALA A 222 1.19 4.50 -8.51
N VAL A 223 1.71 3.59 -7.71
CA VAL A 223 1.85 3.79 -6.25
C VAL A 223 2.80 4.96 -5.96
N LEU A 224 3.97 5.00 -6.61
CA LEU A 224 4.95 6.08 -6.44
C LEU A 224 4.37 7.43 -6.90
N GLU A 225 3.66 7.47 -8.03
CA GLU A 225 2.95 8.66 -8.51
C GLU A 225 1.92 9.15 -7.49
N GLY A 226 1.11 8.24 -6.92
CA GLY A 226 0.14 8.58 -5.88
C GLY A 226 0.81 9.13 -4.60
N GLN A 227 1.92 8.54 -4.18
CA GLN A 227 2.70 9.03 -3.03
C GLN A 227 3.29 10.43 -3.26
N GLN A 228 3.74 10.73 -4.48
CA GLN A 228 4.23 12.06 -4.86
C GLN A 228 3.09 13.09 -4.82
N MET A 229 1.94 12.79 -5.42
CA MET A 229 0.77 13.67 -5.38
C MET A 229 0.30 13.98 -3.96
N ALA A 230 0.28 12.97 -3.07
CA ALA A 230 -0.04 13.16 -1.66
C ALA A 230 0.98 14.06 -0.94
N THR A 231 2.25 14.05 -1.37
CA THR A 231 3.31 14.90 -0.80
C THR A 231 3.15 16.36 -1.23
N GLU A 232 2.90 16.58 -2.52
CA GLU A 232 2.70 17.92 -3.08
C GLU A 232 1.46 18.57 -2.48
N GLY A 233 0.33 17.85 -2.37
CA GLY A 233 -0.90 18.36 -1.77
C GLY A 233 -0.78 18.74 -0.29
N THR A 234 0.13 18.13 0.47
CA THR A 234 0.39 18.52 1.88
C THR A 234 1.28 19.75 1.99
N MET A 235 2.22 19.96 1.07
CA MET A 235 3.07 21.16 1.04
C MET A 235 2.25 22.40 0.69
N ASP A 236 1.34 22.31 -0.29
CA ASP A 236 0.44 23.41 -0.66
C ASP A 236 -0.54 23.77 0.49
N ALA A 237 -0.97 22.79 1.29
CA ALA A 237 -1.85 23.02 2.43
C ALA A 237 -1.09 23.71 3.61
N ASP A 238 0.18 23.35 3.85
CA ASP A 238 1.02 23.96 4.87
C ASP A 238 1.45 25.38 4.50
N GLU A 239 1.74 25.65 3.22
CA GLU A 239 2.02 27.01 2.72
C GLU A 239 0.78 27.91 2.79
N ALA A 240 -0.42 27.37 2.50
CA ALA A 240 -1.67 28.12 2.64
C ALA A 240 -2.00 28.42 4.11
N ALA A 241 -1.66 27.52 5.04
CA ALA A 241 -1.86 27.73 6.48
C ALA A 241 -0.86 28.75 7.07
N THR A 242 0.36 28.79 6.58
CA THR A 242 1.38 29.77 7.03
C THR A 242 1.20 31.14 6.37
N GLY A 243 0.65 31.22 5.16
CA GLY A 243 0.32 32.48 4.47
C GLY A 243 -0.86 33.25 5.08
N SER A 244 -1.73 32.59 5.83
CA SER A 244 -2.91 33.21 6.49
C SER A 244 -2.58 33.84 7.85
N SER A 245 -1.43 33.54 8.46
CA SER A 245 -1.06 34.07 9.79
C SER A 245 -0.20 35.34 9.75
N THR A 246 0.25 35.78 8.58
CA THR A 246 1.08 37.02 8.48
C THR A 246 0.28 38.27 8.15
N ASN A 247 -1.02 38.20 7.85
CA ASN A 247 -1.83 39.37 7.53
C ASN A 247 -2.70 39.90 8.69
N THR A 248 -2.59 39.33 9.91
CA THR A 248 -3.34 39.83 11.08
C THR A 248 -2.46 40.55 12.13
N ALA A 249 -1.12 40.58 11.94
CA ALA A 249 -0.21 41.26 12.87
C ALA A 249 0.01 42.75 12.57
N ASP A 250 -0.23 43.22 11.34
CA ASP A 250 -0.03 44.63 10.96
C ASP A 250 -1.27 45.52 11.18
N ALA A 251 -2.44 44.95 11.45
CA ALA A 251 -3.64 45.75 11.74
C ALA A 251 -3.83 46.09 13.21
N SER A 252 -3.10 45.47 14.14
CA SER A 252 -3.23 45.71 15.58
C SER A 252 -2.24 46.77 16.11
N ASP A 253 -1.14 47.07 15.41
CA ASP A 253 -0.16 48.08 15.83
C ASP A 253 -0.56 49.48 15.40
N GLU A 254 -1.39 49.66 14.39
CA GLU A 254 -1.85 51.00 13.95
C GLU A 254 -3.07 51.49 14.74
N ALA A 255 -3.87 50.59 15.33
CA ALA A 255 -4.96 50.92 16.24
C ALA A 255 -4.45 51.31 17.64
N ASN A 256 -3.33 50.77 18.08
CA ASN A 256 -2.73 51.09 19.41
C ASN A 256 -1.92 52.38 19.44
N ARG A 257 -1.46 52.89 18.29
CA ARG A 257 -0.79 54.19 18.18
C ARG A 257 -1.74 55.38 18.12
N ARG A 258 -3.00 55.19 17.75
CA ARG A 258 -4.05 56.24 17.75
C ARG A 258 -4.73 56.42 19.08
N ALA A 259 -4.66 55.44 20.00
CA ALA A 259 -5.24 55.54 21.35
C ALA A 259 -4.33 56.21 22.40
N ALA A 260 -3.04 56.32 22.11
CA ALA A 260 -2.02 56.90 23.04
C ALA A 260 -1.83 58.41 22.93
N SER A 261 -2.52 59.12 22.00
CA SER A 261 -2.39 60.54 21.79
C SER A 261 -3.58 61.41 22.29
N ALA A 262 -4.50 60.82 23.05
CA ALA A 262 -5.68 61.54 23.52
C ALA A 262 -5.99 61.21 24.98
N SER A 263 -5.15 61.51 25.94
CA SER A 263 -5.49 61.85 27.32
C SER A 263 -4.27 62.26 28.12
N GLY A 264 -3.90 63.50 27.98
CA GLY A 264 -3.16 64.21 29.00
C GLY A 264 -4.14 64.96 29.87
N ASP A 265 -3.84 65.02 31.13
CA ASP A 265 -4.41 65.85 32.22
C ASP A 265 -5.59 65.25 33.00
N ASN A 266 -5.42 64.85 34.22
CA ASN A 266 -5.68 65.63 35.44
C ASN A 266 -5.51 64.80 36.74
N THR A 267 -4.66 65.25 37.55
CA THR A 267 -4.51 65.36 39.01
C THR A 267 -5.35 64.50 39.98
N SER A 268 -4.64 64.09 41.02
CA SER A 268 -4.91 64.17 42.47
C SER A 268 -5.26 62.91 43.24
N SER A 269 -4.28 62.52 44.06
CA SER A 269 -4.35 62.13 45.46
C SER A 269 -5.45 61.26 46.03
N VAL A 270 -5.11 60.21 46.74
CA VAL A 270 -5.23 60.02 48.18
C VAL A 270 -4.92 58.57 48.58
N THR A 271 -3.99 58.43 49.45
CA THR A 271 -3.64 57.45 50.46
C THR A 271 -4.77 56.51 50.92
N THR A 272 -4.49 55.22 51.14
CA THR A 272 -4.43 54.59 52.48
C THR A 272 -4.40 53.05 52.37
N SER A 273 -3.30 52.47 52.81
CA SER A 273 -3.04 51.31 53.66
C SER A 273 -4.12 50.24 53.87
N ILE A 274 -3.66 49.03 53.89
CA ILE A 274 -3.61 48.05 54.99
C ILE A 274 -3.69 46.60 54.42
N ASP A 275 -2.65 45.87 54.70
CA ASP A 275 -2.41 44.44 54.76
C ASP A 275 -3.16 43.78 55.96
N PRO A 276 -3.10 42.53 56.32
CA PRO A 276 -2.91 41.26 55.61
C PRO A 276 -3.87 40.13 56.10
N GLY A 277 -3.66 38.96 55.58
CA GLY A 277 -3.86 37.79 56.43
C GLY A 277 -4.70 36.60 56.01
N LYS A 278 -4.04 35.46 56.06
CA LYS A 278 -4.49 34.12 56.44
C LYS A 278 -5.24 33.27 55.41
N GLU A 279 -4.57 32.23 54.98
CA GLU A 279 -4.46 30.86 55.58
C GLU A 279 -5.77 30.03 55.48
N ALA A 280 -5.55 28.92 54.93
CA ALA A 280 -5.76 27.55 55.39
C ALA A 280 -6.74 26.73 54.49
N GLN A 281 -6.23 25.70 53.85
CA GLN A 281 -6.28 24.27 54.21
C GLN A 281 -7.62 23.54 53.93
N ASN A 282 -7.41 22.40 53.36
CA ASN A 282 -8.18 21.11 53.41
C ASN A 282 -9.45 21.03 52.52
N VAL A 283 -9.57 20.05 51.72
CA VAL A 283 -9.46 18.58 51.86
C VAL A 283 -9.11 17.97 50.48
#